data_32b868e853985096bacc87011c000fa2
#
_entry.id   32b868e853985096bacc87011c000fa2
#
_cell.length_a   1.000
_cell.length_b   1.000
_cell.length_c   1.000
_cell.angle_alpha   90.00
_cell.angle_beta   90.00
_cell.angle_gamma   90.00
#
_symmetry.space_group_name_H-M   'P 1'
#
loop_
_entity.id
_entity.type
_entity.pdbx_description
1 polymer ?
#
loop_
_entity_poly.entity_id
_entity_poly.type
_entity_poly.pdbx_seq_one_letter_code
_entity_poly.pdbx_strand_id
1 'polypeptide(L)'
;MKNYKSFKVLFFGLTALQVSALRVDSQIVLGAPDSLDSNKDIPVPVHAINIDIFKALKAHPDPVDALVSLRPELADELAEPRLLHVFGRDTPQWMTEGDKLRLRREGHKFKDLTDFQDDVDVSWAGRAHLPELSHQRLVKPLFPKISTDNMRKVLAHFTSFYNRYYGDVYGEHSAQWLHDQIADIIKTAPFHTHISLEYFTHRFPQPSIIARFEPKIRNSSLPLTIIGAHQDSANYLFPLLPAPGADDDGSGSVSILEAFRVLAQSGFLPKNGPVEFHWYAAEEGGLLGSQAIARDKKQQGATIGAMLEMDMTAYIARNSTPESIGMIDTSADDALTNWTIALSKEYISIPAAVYSLQPGAGSDYMSFTQNGFPSAFASEGNPLAERHGPFSGDFDPYVHTAKDTMDVDDEFGYFSFDHMARFSELAIAFIVEQAGWDNTWR
;
A
#
# COMPACT_ATOMS: atom_id res chain seq x y z
N MET A 1 -29.46 -33.13 11.49
CA MET A 1 -30.39 -32.03 11.18
C MET A 1 -29.96 -30.83 12.03
N LYS A 2 -29.07 -29.97 11.55
CA LYS A 2 -28.68 -28.70 12.19
C LYS A 2 -29.10 -27.59 11.24
N ASN A 3 -29.96 -26.72 11.74
CA ASN A 3 -30.54 -25.61 11.02
C ASN A 3 -29.47 -24.58 10.68
N TYR A 4 -29.19 -24.38 9.41
CA TYR A 4 -28.49 -23.22 8.91
C TYR A 4 -29.47 -22.04 8.89
N LYS A 5 -29.25 -21.07 9.75
CA LYS A 5 -29.89 -19.76 9.65
C LYS A 5 -29.22 -18.98 8.51
N SER A 6 -29.98 -18.76 7.44
CA SER A 6 -29.62 -17.85 6.39
C SER A 6 -29.42 -16.45 6.97
N PHE A 7 -28.19 -15.92 6.92
CA PHE A 7 -27.92 -14.51 7.09
C PHE A 7 -28.36 -13.80 5.80
N LYS A 8 -29.45 -13.06 5.88
CA LYS A 8 -29.81 -12.08 4.87
C LYS A 8 -28.83 -10.91 4.98
N VAL A 9 -27.92 -10.80 4.01
CA VAL A 9 -27.20 -9.56 3.77
C VAL A 9 -28.23 -8.52 3.36
N LEU A 10 -28.44 -7.53 4.20
CA LEU A 10 -29.27 -6.37 3.88
C LEU A 10 -28.50 -5.52 2.86
N PHE A 11 -28.87 -5.65 1.60
CA PHE A 11 -28.54 -4.66 0.58
C PHE A 11 -29.28 -3.38 0.94
N PHE A 12 -28.57 -2.38 1.46
CA PHE A 12 -29.07 -1.02 1.45
C PHE A 12 -28.97 -0.52 0.00
N GLY A 13 -30.08 -0.65 -0.71
CA GLY A 13 -30.26 0.05 -1.96
C GLY A 13 -30.04 1.54 -1.76
N LEU A 14 -29.18 2.12 -2.60
CA LEU A 14 -29.09 3.58 -2.77
C LEU A 14 -30.45 4.11 -3.20
N THR A 15 -31.29 4.45 -2.23
CA THR A 15 -32.43 5.33 -2.49
C THR A 15 -31.91 6.74 -2.50
N ALA A 16 -32.05 7.36 -3.68
CA ALA A 16 -32.05 8.79 -3.94
C ALA A 16 -31.19 9.63 -2.99
N LEU A 17 -30.00 10.03 -3.45
CA LEU A 17 -29.24 11.16 -2.92
C LEU A 17 -30.20 12.35 -2.76
N GLN A 18 -30.63 12.65 -1.55
CA GLN A 18 -31.05 13.98 -1.19
C GLN A 18 -29.81 14.86 -1.20
N VAL A 19 -29.58 15.51 -2.31
CA VAL A 19 -28.64 16.63 -2.42
C VAL A 19 -29.22 17.77 -1.60
N SER A 20 -28.84 17.83 -0.32
CA SER A 20 -28.97 19.09 0.43
C SER A 20 -27.97 20.07 -0.18
N ALA A 21 -28.55 21.09 -0.84
CA ALA A 21 -27.78 22.16 -1.44
C ALA A 21 -26.97 22.90 -0.36
N LEU A 22 -25.70 22.59 -0.22
CA LEU A 22 -24.75 23.50 0.40
C LEU A 22 -24.54 24.66 -0.56
N ARG A 23 -24.99 25.86 -0.13
CA ARG A 23 -24.60 27.11 -0.77
C ARG A 23 -23.09 27.26 -0.63
N VAL A 24 -22.38 27.03 -1.71
CA VAL A 24 -20.98 27.43 -1.86
C VAL A 24 -21.02 28.80 -2.57
N ASP A 25 -20.56 29.83 -1.89
CA ASP A 25 -20.29 31.11 -2.50
C ASP A 25 -19.24 30.95 -3.60
N SER A 26 -19.70 31.18 -4.82
CA SER A 26 -18.94 30.95 -6.05
C SER A 26 -17.96 32.09 -6.32
N GLN A 27 -16.67 31.83 -6.30
CA GLN A 27 -15.74 32.45 -7.23
C GLN A 27 -15.03 31.33 -8.02
N ILE A 28 -15.61 31.05 -9.19
CA ILE A 28 -14.97 30.13 -10.18
C ILE A 28 -14.02 30.98 -10.99
N VAL A 29 -12.72 30.74 -10.85
CA VAL A 29 -11.72 31.22 -11.80
C VAL A 29 -11.53 30.10 -12.83
N LEU A 30 -12.11 30.28 -14.01
CA LEU A 30 -11.85 29.45 -15.18
C LEU A 30 -10.50 29.87 -15.78
N GLY A 31 -9.45 29.10 -15.57
CA GLY A 31 -8.19 29.19 -16.30
C GLY A 31 -7.93 27.85 -16.97
N ALA A 32 -7.98 27.82 -18.32
CA ALA A 32 -7.46 26.68 -19.07
C ALA A 32 -5.91 26.67 -18.96
N PRO A 33 -5.29 25.50 -18.81
CA PRO A 33 -3.82 25.43 -18.81
C PRO A 33 -3.32 25.48 -20.24
N ASP A 34 -2.66 26.58 -20.61
CA ASP A 34 -1.74 26.62 -21.73
C ASP A 34 -0.38 26.03 -21.27
N SER A 35 0.12 25.09 -22.07
CA SER A 35 1.51 24.56 -22.11
C SER A 35 2.17 24.23 -20.76
N LEU A 36 2.34 22.93 -20.52
CA LEU A 36 3.17 22.35 -19.47
C LEU A 36 4.64 22.79 -19.61
N ASP A 37 5.08 23.65 -18.72
CA ASP A 37 6.50 23.95 -18.51
C ASP A 37 7.03 22.96 -17.45
N SER A 38 8.00 22.14 -17.79
CA SER A 38 8.49 20.97 -17.08
C SER A 38 9.26 21.25 -15.78
N ASN A 39 9.11 22.43 -15.18
CA ASN A 39 9.91 22.82 -14.01
C ASN A 39 9.15 23.66 -12.95
N LYS A 40 7.86 23.45 -12.78
CA LYS A 40 7.13 24.01 -11.63
C LYS A 40 6.18 22.99 -11.06
N ASP A 41 6.43 22.59 -9.81
CA ASP A 41 5.47 21.94 -8.93
C ASP A 41 4.18 22.75 -8.91
N ILE A 42 3.17 22.34 -9.67
CA ILE A 42 1.84 22.93 -9.60
C ILE A 42 1.01 22.01 -8.73
N PRO A 43 0.69 22.39 -7.48
CA PRO A 43 -0.32 21.70 -6.72
C PRO A 43 -1.64 21.89 -7.47
N VAL A 44 -2.19 20.85 -8.08
CA VAL A 44 -3.54 20.90 -8.58
C VAL A 44 -4.46 20.92 -7.35
N PRO A 45 -5.31 21.95 -7.16
CA PRO A 45 -6.20 21.99 -6.00
C PRO A 45 -7.09 20.73 -6.01
N VAL A 46 -7.08 19.99 -4.93
CA VAL A 46 -7.90 18.77 -4.69
C VAL A 46 -9.41 19.02 -4.91
N HIS A 47 -9.85 20.25 -5.12
CA HIS A 47 -11.25 20.65 -5.18
C HIS A 47 -11.82 20.98 -6.58
N ALA A 48 -11.05 20.85 -7.65
CA ALA A 48 -11.59 21.05 -8.99
C ALA A 48 -12.23 19.75 -9.51
N ILE A 49 -13.39 19.40 -8.97
CA ILE A 49 -14.18 18.28 -9.51
C ILE A 49 -14.62 18.66 -10.92
N ASN A 50 -14.15 17.88 -11.90
CA ASN A 50 -14.52 18.10 -13.30
C ASN A 50 -16.03 17.83 -13.48
N ILE A 51 -16.79 18.88 -13.81
CA ILE A 51 -18.25 18.82 -13.97
C ILE A 51 -18.67 17.79 -15.03
N ASP A 52 -17.80 17.50 -16.01
CA ASP A 52 -18.08 16.54 -17.07
C ASP A 52 -18.06 15.10 -16.56
N ILE A 53 -17.27 14.79 -15.53
CA ILE A 53 -17.29 13.48 -14.85
C ILE A 53 -18.67 13.26 -14.23
N PHE A 54 -19.24 14.23 -13.55
CA PHE A 54 -20.59 14.10 -12.98
C PHE A 54 -21.68 13.95 -14.05
N LYS A 55 -21.55 14.69 -15.15
CA LYS A 55 -22.49 14.54 -16.28
C LYS A 55 -22.42 13.13 -16.87
N ALA A 56 -21.18 12.59 -17.05
CA ALA A 56 -20.98 11.25 -17.57
C ALA A 56 -21.55 10.19 -16.61
N LEU A 57 -21.24 10.26 -15.32
CA LEU A 57 -21.76 9.32 -14.30
C LEU A 57 -23.28 9.39 -14.16
N LYS A 58 -23.88 10.55 -14.39
CA LYS A 58 -25.35 10.72 -14.39
C LYS A 58 -25.99 10.14 -15.64
N ALA A 59 -25.32 10.27 -16.79
CA ALA A 59 -25.81 9.79 -18.07
C ALA A 59 -25.63 8.27 -18.24
N HIS A 60 -24.55 7.74 -17.67
CA HIS A 60 -24.15 6.35 -17.79
C HIS A 60 -23.97 5.74 -16.37
N PRO A 61 -24.94 4.94 -15.89
CA PRO A 61 -24.85 4.27 -14.60
C PRO A 61 -23.70 3.27 -14.51
N ASP A 62 -23.33 2.63 -15.63
CA ASP A 62 -22.20 1.73 -15.71
C ASP A 62 -20.89 2.53 -15.76
N PRO A 63 -19.87 2.21 -14.92
CA PRO A 63 -18.61 2.96 -14.88
C PRO A 63 -17.78 2.84 -16.15
N VAL A 64 -17.90 1.73 -16.89
CA VAL A 64 -17.18 1.53 -18.16
C VAL A 64 -17.77 2.43 -19.23
N ASP A 65 -19.10 2.47 -19.36
CA ASP A 65 -19.78 3.33 -20.31
C ASP A 65 -19.52 4.82 -20.02
N ALA A 66 -19.52 5.19 -18.73
CA ALA A 66 -19.18 6.54 -18.30
C ALA A 66 -17.73 6.90 -18.68
N LEU A 67 -16.77 5.99 -18.44
CA LEU A 67 -15.36 6.22 -18.79
C LEU A 67 -15.16 6.32 -20.30
N VAL A 68 -15.74 5.42 -21.08
CA VAL A 68 -15.67 5.45 -22.55
C VAL A 68 -16.31 6.73 -23.12
N SER A 69 -17.36 7.25 -22.50
CA SER A 69 -17.97 8.52 -22.94
C SER A 69 -17.03 9.72 -22.77
N LEU A 70 -16.13 9.67 -21.81
CA LEU A 70 -15.11 10.71 -21.52
C LEU A 70 -13.77 10.47 -22.22
N ARG A 71 -13.44 9.21 -22.43
CA ARG A 71 -12.16 8.71 -22.95
C ARG A 71 -12.43 7.58 -23.97
N PRO A 72 -12.95 7.91 -25.17
CA PRO A 72 -13.29 6.90 -26.19
C PRO A 72 -12.11 6.02 -26.63
N GLU A 73 -10.89 6.56 -26.52
CA GLU A 73 -9.64 5.85 -26.83
C GLU A 73 -9.37 4.65 -25.93
N LEU A 74 -9.98 4.58 -24.75
CA LEU A 74 -9.81 3.46 -23.80
C LEU A 74 -10.77 2.28 -24.09
N ALA A 75 -11.67 2.39 -25.08
CA ALA A 75 -12.70 1.38 -25.31
C ALA A 75 -12.12 -0.01 -25.59
N ASP A 76 -11.07 -0.10 -26.42
CA ASP A 76 -10.43 -1.37 -26.77
C ASP A 76 -9.68 -1.95 -25.56
N GLU A 77 -8.96 -1.13 -24.80
CA GLU A 77 -8.25 -1.53 -23.57
C GLU A 77 -9.25 -2.07 -22.53
N LEU A 78 -10.35 -1.36 -22.29
CA LEU A 78 -11.38 -1.78 -21.34
C LEU A 78 -12.10 -3.08 -21.74
N ALA A 79 -12.05 -3.45 -23.01
CA ALA A 79 -12.58 -4.71 -23.52
C ALA A 79 -11.58 -5.88 -23.46
N GLU A 80 -10.30 -5.63 -23.14
CA GLU A 80 -9.30 -6.68 -23.05
C GLU A 80 -9.64 -7.73 -21.99
N PRO A 81 -9.49 -9.03 -22.31
CA PRO A 81 -9.74 -10.09 -21.36
C PRO A 81 -8.70 -10.11 -20.24
N ARG A 82 -9.17 -10.31 -19.00
CA ARG A 82 -8.38 -10.45 -17.76
C ARG A 82 -8.83 -11.69 -17.00
N LEU A 83 -7.89 -12.46 -16.49
CA LEU A 83 -8.17 -13.56 -15.59
C LEU A 83 -8.17 -13.04 -14.14
N LEU A 84 -9.35 -12.77 -13.61
CA LEU A 84 -9.49 -12.18 -12.27
C LEU A 84 -9.87 -13.24 -11.23
N HIS A 85 -9.12 -13.28 -10.15
CA HIS A 85 -9.48 -13.98 -8.93
C HIS A 85 -10.09 -12.98 -7.95
N VAL A 86 -11.41 -12.88 -7.96
CA VAL A 86 -12.14 -12.04 -6.99
C VAL A 86 -12.03 -12.70 -5.63
N PHE A 87 -11.51 -11.99 -4.64
CA PHE A 87 -11.34 -12.54 -3.30
C PHE A 87 -12.67 -12.98 -2.70
N GLY A 88 -12.64 -14.11 -1.99
CA GLY A 88 -13.86 -14.78 -1.48
C GLY A 88 -14.60 -15.64 -2.49
N ARG A 89 -14.14 -15.73 -3.76
CA ARG A 89 -14.63 -16.71 -4.74
C ARG A 89 -13.64 -17.87 -4.87
N ASP A 90 -14.15 -19.08 -5.17
CA ASP A 90 -13.33 -20.29 -5.19
C ASP A 90 -12.34 -20.36 -6.39
N THR A 91 -12.68 -19.73 -7.50
CA THR A 91 -11.89 -19.86 -8.75
C THR A 91 -11.78 -18.54 -9.50
N PRO A 92 -10.63 -18.31 -10.16
CA PRO A 92 -10.47 -17.21 -11.10
C PRO A 92 -11.45 -17.31 -12.29
N GLN A 93 -11.86 -16.17 -12.83
CA GLN A 93 -12.79 -16.07 -13.96
C GLN A 93 -12.24 -15.10 -15.02
N TRP A 94 -12.47 -15.45 -16.29
CA TRP A 94 -12.21 -14.53 -17.39
C TRP A 94 -13.28 -13.42 -17.39
N MET A 95 -12.82 -12.20 -17.27
CA MET A 95 -13.58 -10.96 -17.24
C MET A 95 -12.89 -9.95 -18.19
N THR A 96 -13.30 -8.70 -18.21
CA THR A 96 -12.63 -7.65 -18.97
C THR A 96 -11.87 -6.69 -18.06
N GLU A 97 -10.94 -5.89 -18.62
CA GLU A 97 -10.30 -4.80 -17.87
C GLU A 97 -11.36 -3.85 -17.29
N GLY A 98 -12.41 -3.56 -18.06
CA GLY A 98 -13.54 -2.75 -17.59
C GLY A 98 -14.31 -3.38 -16.41
N ASP A 99 -14.35 -4.70 -16.30
CA ASP A 99 -15.00 -5.35 -15.16
C ASP A 99 -14.28 -5.09 -13.84
N LYS A 100 -12.99 -4.75 -13.84
CA LYS A 100 -12.28 -4.29 -12.65
C LYS A 100 -12.93 -3.04 -12.06
N LEU A 101 -13.41 -2.11 -12.91
CA LEU A 101 -14.11 -0.90 -12.46
C LEU A 101 -15.45 -1.23 -11.81
N ARG A 102 -16.18 -2.21 -12.37
CA ARG A 102 -17.45 -2.69 -11.80
C ARG A 102 -17.23 -3.36 -10.45
N LEU A 103 -16.24 -4.26 -10.37
CA LEU A 103 -15.88 -4.96 -9.14
C LEU A 103 -15.51 -3.99 -8.01
N ARG A 104 -14.63 -3.00 -8.29
CA ARG A 104 -14.25 -1.98 -7.31
C ARG A 104 -15.46 -1.18 -6.81
N ARG A 105 -16.32 -0.76 -7.74
CA ARG A 105 -17.53 -0.01 -7.41
C ARG A 105 -18.51 -0.81 -6.54
N GLU A 106 -18.49 -2.14 -6.67
CA GLU A 106 -19.25 -3.07 -5.83
C GLU A 106 -18.53 -3.42 -4.52
N GLY A 107 -17.32 -2.87 -4.28
CA GLY A 107 -16.52 -3.13 -3.10
C GLY A 107 -15.79 -4.48 -3.12
N HIS A 108 -15.60 -5.07 -4.30
CA HIS A 108 -14.86 -6.32 -4.45
C HIS A 108 -13.37 -6.04 -4.76
N LYS A 109 -12.48 -6.57 -3.93
CA LYS A 109 -11.06 -6.69 -4.27
C LYS A 109 -10.81 -7.97 -5.08
N PHE A 110 -9.76 -7.95 -5.86
CA PHE A 110 -9.41 -9.06 -6.75
C PHE A 110 -7.91 -9.08 -7.01
N LYS A 111 -7.43 -10.22 -7.47
CA LYS A 111 -6.10 -10.41 -8.03
C LYS A 111 -6.19 -10.59 -9.54
N ASP A 112 -5.39 -9.88 -10.30
CA ASP A 112 -5.30 -10.09 -11.75
C ASP A 112 -4.22 -11.13 -12.05
N LEU A 113 -4.63 -12.29 -12.51
CA LEU A 113 -3.76 -13.44 -12.81
C LEU A 113 -3.45 -13.56 -14.28
N THR A 114 -3.82 -12.59 -15.13
CA THR A 114 -3.70 -12.68 -16.59
C THR A 114 -2.29 -13.06 -17.03
N ASP A 115 -1.30 -12.39 -16.49
CA ASP A 115 0.11 -12.65 -16.79
C ASP A 115 0.77 -13.63 -15.81
N PHE A 116 0.06 -14.14 -14.78
CA PHE A 116 0.60 -14.89 -13.63
C PHE A 116 -0.04 -16.27 -13.43
N GLN A 117 -0.61 -16.86 -14.50
CA GLN A 117 -1.35 -18.12 -14.42
C GLN A 117 -0.51 -19.31 -13.93
N ASP A 118 0.78 -19.30 -14.23
CA ASP A 118 1.71 -20.39 -13.88
C ASP A 118 2.24 -20.31 -12.44
N ASP A 119 1.95 -19.23 -11.72
CA ASP A 119 2.46 -18.98 -10.37
C ASP A 119 1.64 -19.69 -9.27
N VAL A 120 0.58 -20.40 -9.65
CA VAL A 120 -0.39 -21.02 -8.71
C VAL A 120 0.13 -22.32 -8.06
N ASP A 121 1.28 -22.86 -8.49
CA ASP A 121 1.81 -24.09 -7.92
C ASP A 121 2.75 -23.82 -6.73
N VAL A 122 2.18 -23.83 -5.53
CA VAL A 122 2.88 -23.64 -4.25
C VAL A 122 3.47 -24.97 -3.73
N SER A 123 4.11 -25.75 -4.60
CA SER A 123 4.80 -26.99 -4.15
C SER A 123 6.08 -26.71 -3.35
N TRP A 124 6.57 -25.47 -3.34
CA TRP A 124 7.76 -25.04 -2.61
C TRP A 124 7.44 -23.83 -1.73
N ALA A 125 7.46 -24.05 -0.40
CA ALA A 125 7.43 -22.98 0.58
C ALA A 125 8.84 -22.76 1.11
N GLY A 126 9.40 -21.58 0.90
CA GLY A 126 10.62 -21.13 1.56
C GLY A 126 10.44 -21.14 3.07
N ARG A 127 11.51 -21.30 3.81
CA ARG A 127 11.48 -21.14 5.26
C ARG A 127 11.78 -19.70 5.63
N ALA A 128 10.96 -19.12 6.50
CA ALA A 128 11.24 -17.84 7.10
C ALA A 128 12.59 -17.87 7.84
N HIS A 129 13.38 -16.83 7.64
CA HIS A 129 14.54 -16.55 8.47
C HIS A 129 14.05 -15.91 9.78
N LEU A 130 14.27 -16.56 10.90
CA LEU A 130 13.73 -16.14 12.20
C LEU A 130 14.89 -16.05 13.21
N PRO A 131 15.73 -15.00 13.13
CA PRO A 131 16.87 -14.83 14.03
C PRO A 131 16.40 -14.55 15.46
N GLU A 132 17.26 -14.84 16.44
CA GLU A 132 17.05 -14.37 17.82
C GLU A 132 17.20 -12.85 17.88
N LEU A 133 16.31 -12.17 18.62
CA LEU A 133 16.32 -10.73 18.78
C LEU A 133 17.53 -10.33 19.64
N SER A 134 18.49 -9.66 19.05
CA SER A 134 19.80 -9.38 19.69
C SER A 134 20.37 -7.99 19.39
N HIS A 135 19.67 -7.18 18.62
CA HIS A 135 20.18 -5.90 18.14
C HIS A 135 19.60 -4.68 18.88
N GLN A 136 19.02 -4.83 20.08
CA GLN A 136 18.38 -3.75 20.85
C GLN A 136 19.25 -2.52 21.01
N ARG A 137 20.55 -2.70 21.20
CA ARG A 137 21.52 -1.61 21.35
C ARG A 137 21.77 -0.83 20.07
N LEU A 138 21.43 -1.40 18.90
CA LEU A 138 21.54 -0.76 17.60
C LEU A 138 20.21 -0.14 17.18
N VAL A 139 19.10 -0.82 17.44
CA VAL A 139 17.74 -0.43 17.04
C VAL A 139 17.20 0.73 17.88
N LYS A 140 17.13 0.57 19.21
CA LYS A 140 16.47 1.56 20.09
C LYS A 140 17.02 2.99 19.96
N PRO A 141 18.32 3.23 19.73
CA PRO A 141 18.83 4.60 19.48
C PRO A 141 18.41 5.23 18.17
N LEU A 142 17.77 4.49 17.26
CA LEU A 142 17.28 5.00 15.99
C LEU A 142 15.88 5.62 16.11
N PHE A 143 15.06 5.14 17.02
CA PHE A 143 13.69 5.59 17.18
C PHE A 143 13.54 7.10 17.40
N PRO A 144 14.37 7.76 18.25
CA PRO A 144 14.32 9.21 18.39
C PRO A 144 14.69 10.00 17.13
N LYS A 145 15.16 9.34 16.06
CA LYS A 145 15.46 9.98 14.78
C LYS A 145 14.27 9.96 13.80
N ILE A 146 13.23 9.20 14.11
CA ILE A 146 11.96 9.22 13.37
C ILE A 146 11.31 10.58 13.59
N SER A 147 10.83 11.20 12.52
CA SER A 147 10.26 12.54 12.54
C SER A 147 8.84 12.54 11.94
N THR A 148 7.85 12.64 12.80
CA THR A 148 6.45 12.81 12.38
C THR A 148 6.24 14.09 11.58
N ASP A 149 7.02 15.15 11.84
CA ASP A 149 7.01 16.37 11.03
C ASP A 149 7.50 16.13 9.59
N ASN A 150 8.55 15.29 9.43
CA ASN A 150 9.01 14.90 8.10
C ASN A 150 7.97 14.04 7.38
N MET A 151 7.41 13.05 8.07
CA MET A 151 6.35 12.20 7.54
C MET A 151 5.15 13.03 7.07
N ARG A 152 4.72 14.00 7.89
CA ARG A 152 3.63 14.94 7.54
C ARG A 152 3.95 15.74 6.27
N LYS A 153 5.15 16.26 6.13
CA LYS A 153 5.56 17.04 4.94
C LYS A 153 5.57 16.19 3.67
N VAL A 154 6.13 15.00 3.77
CA VAL A 154 6.20 14.05 2.67
C VAL A 154 4.80 13.60 2.25
N LEU A 155 3.98 13.17 3.21
CA LEU A 155 2.62 12.72 2.93
C LEU A 155 1.73 13.84 2.38
N ALA A 156 1.87 15.08 2.90
CA ALA A 156 1.13 16.23 2.38
C ALA A 156 1.40 16.49 0.89
N HIS A 157 2.63 16.29 0.43
CA HIS A 157 2.93 16.37 -0.99
C HIS A 157 2.40 15.15 -1.75
N PHE A 158 2.63 13.95 -1.21
CA PHE A 158 2.24 12.69 -1.86
C PHE A 158 0.71 12.58 -2.05
N THR A 159 -0.07 13.12 -1.13
CA THR A 159 -1.53 13.19 -1.22
C THR A 159 -2.04 14.40 -2.00
N SER A 160 -1.16 15.34 -2.40
CA SER A 160 -1.53 16.50 -3.22
C SER A 160 -1.71 16.16 -4.69
N PHE A 161 -1.22 15.02 -5.16
CA PHE A 161 -1.59 14.50 -6.48
C PHE A 161 -3.10 14.26 -6.52
N TYR A 162 -3.72 14.54 -7.67
CA TYR A 162 -5.18 14.39 -7.84
C TYR A 162 -5.65 12.96 -7.51
N ASN A 163 -4.87 11.99 -7.94
CA ASN A 163 -4.84 10.61 -7.48
C ASN A 163 -3.43 10.06 -7.72
N ARG A 164 -3.18 8.80 -7.38
CA ARG A 164 -1.94 8.08 -7.71
C ARG A 164 -2.27 6.82 -8.52
N TYR A 165 -3.32 6.90 -9.34
CA TYR A 165 -3.82 5.76 -10.09
C TYR A 165 -2.77 5.24 -11.08
N TYR A 166 -2.46 3.97 -11.01
CA TYR A 166 -1.36 3.33 -11.76
C TYR A 166 -1.47 3.45 -13.28
N GLY A 167 -2.71 3.59 -13.80
CA GLY A 167 -3.04 3.61 -15.22
C GLY A 167 -3.00 5.01 -15.86
N ASP A 168 -2.65 6.06 -15.11
CA ASP A 168 -2.64 7.42 -15.65
C ASP A 168 -1.34 8.20 -15.33
N VAL A 169 -1.27 9.41 -15.88
CA VAL A 169 -0.12 10.30 -15.74
C VAL A 169 0.15 10.74 -14.30
N TYR A 170 -0.87 10.82 -13.45
CA TYR A 170 -0.69 11.20 -12.05
C TYR A 170 0.01 10.09 -11.27
N GLY A 171 -0.31 8.81 -11.56
CA GLY A 171 0.40 7.68 -11.01
C GLY A 171 1.87 7.67 -11.42
N GLU A 172 2.18 7.92 -12.70
CA GLU A 172 3.57 8.02 -13.17
C GLU A 172 4.32 9.17 -12.49
N HIS A 173 3.72 10.38 -12.42
CA HIS A 173 4.35 11.53 -11.79
C HIS A 173 4.55 11.36 -10.27
N SER A 174 3.61 10.72 -9.59
CA SER A 174 3.73 10.44 -8.15
C SER A 174 4.88 9.47 -7.88
N ALA A 175 5.04 8.42 -8.73
CA ALA A 175 6.16 7.50 -8.65
C ALA A 175 7.50 8.18 -8.91
N GLN A 176 7.57 9.06 -9.91
CA GLN A 176 8.76 9.84 -10.19
C GLN A 176 9.15 10.74 -9.01
N TRP A 177 8.18 11.45 -8.44
CA TRP A 177 8.41 12.28 -7.27
C TRP A 177 8.92 11.45 -6.07
N LEU A 178 8.29 10.30 -5.78
CA LEU A 178 8.70 9.42 -4.68
C LEU A 178 10.12 8.89 -4.90
N HIS A 179 10.46 8.47 -6.10
CA HIS A 179 11.82 8.06 -6.47
C HIS A 179 12.82 9.17 -6.20
N ASP A 180 12.50 10.42 -6.54
CA ASP A 180 13.38 11.57 -6.31
C ASP A 180 13.57 11.84 -4.80
N GLN A 181 12.52 11.66 -3.98
CA GLN A 181 12.63 11.73 -2.51
C GLN A 181 13.60 10.67 -1.97
N ILE A 182 13.50 9.42 -2.47
CA ILE A 182 14.41 8.34 -2.08
C ILE A 182 15.85 8.66 -2.54
N ALA A 183 16.02 9.15 -3.76
CA ALA A 183 17.32 9.53 -4.29
C ALA A 183 17.97 10.66 -3.47
N ASP A 184 17.19 11.63 -3.00
CA ASP A 184 17.67 12.72 -2.14
C ASP A 184 18.09 12.19 -0.75
N ILE A 185 17.36 11.24 -0.19
CA ILE A 185 17.79 10.56 1.04
C ILE A 185 19.11 9.83 0.85
N ILE A 186 19.29 9.11 -0.25
CA ILE A 186 20.54 8.38 -0.58
C ILE A 186 21.73 9.32 -0.62
N LYS A 187 21.58 10.53 -1.17
CA LYS A 187 22.66 11.54 -1.21
C LYS A 187 23.14 11.97 0.17
N THR A 188 22.31 11.82 1.20
CA THR A 188 22.65 12.15 2.60
C THR A 188 23.29 11.00 3.37
N ALA A 189 23.30 9.79 2.79
CA ALA A 189 23.88 8.61 3.43
C ALA A 189 25.41 8.72 3.51
N PRO A 190 26.05 8.18 4.58
CA PRO A 190 27.50 8.10 4.64
C PRO A 190 28.10 7.31 3.47
N PHE A 191 29.30 7.69 3.03
CA PHE A 191 29.95 7.12 1.83
C PHE A 191 30.17 5.59 1.86
N HIS A 192 30.19 4.97 3.05
CA HIS A 192 30.34 3.53 3.21
C HIS A 192 29.02 2.76 3.06
N THR A 193 27.91 3.46 2.96
CA THR A 193 26.60 2.84 2.76
C THR A 193 26.40 2.58 1.28
N HIS A 194 26.15 1.32 0.92
CA HIS A 194 25.95 0.92 -0.48
C HIS A 194 24.45 0.78 -0.75
N ILE A 195 23.87 1.78 -1.39
CA ILE A 195 22.44 1.80 -1.73
C ILE A 195 22.29 1.94 -3.24
N SER A 196 21.52 1.08 -3.87
CA SER A 196 21.02 1.23 -5.23
C SER A 196 19.55 1.60 -5.22
N LEU A 197 19.11 2.27 -6.27
CA LEU A 197 17.74 2.70 -6.49
C LEU A 197 17.39 2.45 -7.94
N GLU A 198 16.26 1.79 -8.18
CA GLU A 198 15.81 1.46 -9.53
C GLU A 198 14.29 1.51 -9.66
N TYR A 199 13.82 1.75 -10.88
CA TYR A 199 12.45 1.50 -11.28
C TYR A 199 12.30 0.06 -11.73
N PHE A 200 11.23 -0.60 -11.27
CA PHE A 200 10.74 -1.81 -11.86
C PHE A 200 9.56 -1.46 -12.77
N THR A 201 9.78 -1.50 -14.09
CA THR A 201 8.80 -1.06 -15.08
C THR A 201 7.75 -2.12 -15.37
N HIS A 202 6.54 -1.68 -15.65
CA HIS A 202 5.38 -2.50 -15.96
C HIS A 202 4.84 -2.17 -17.35
N ARG A 203 3.72 -2.80 -17.75
CA ARG A 203 3.02 -2.49 -19.00
C ARG A 203 2.12 -1.25 -18.89
N PHE A 204 1.92 -0.76 -17.69
CA PHE A 204 1.17 0.45 -17.37
C PHE A 204 2.13 1.57 -16.95
N PRO A 205 1.66 2.85 -16.91
CA PRO A 205 2.52 4.02 -16.72
C PRO A 205 3.32 4.04 -15.42
N GLN A 206 2.70 3.71 -14.28
CA GLN A 206 3.35 3.80 -12.98
C GLN A 206 4.37 2.66 -12.78
N PRO A 207 5.67 2.93 -12.59
CA PRO A 207 6.64 1.91 -12.20
C PRO A 207 6.55 1.62 -10.70
N SER A 208 6.92 0.41 -10.29
CA SER A 208 7.31 0.17 -8.90
C SER A 208 8.73 0.69 -8.64
N ILE A 209 9.05 0.96 -7.37
CA ILE A 209 10.37 1.49 -6.98
C ILE A 209 11.03 0.50 -6.02
N ILE A 210 12.32 0.22 -6.23
CA ILE A 210 13.12 -0.64 -5.37
C ILE A 210 14.37 0.12 -4.93
N ALA A 211 14.54 0.28 -3.62
CA ALA A 211 15.77 0.77 -3.02
C ALA A 211 16.45 -0.36 -2.25
N ARG A 212 17.73 -0.61 -2.48
CA ARG A 212 18.43 -1.79 -1.96
C ARG A 212 19.70 -1.40 -1.23
N PHE A 213 19.80 -1.82 0.03
CA PHE A 213 21.04 -1.81 0.80
C PHE A 213 21.83 -3.10 0.54
N GLU A 214 23.06 -2.95 0.13
CA GLU A 214 23.96 -4.07 -0.12
C GLU A 214 24.90 -4.32 1.07
N PRO A 215 25.16 -5.57 1.44
CA PRO A 215 26.19 -5.90 2.42
C PRO A 215 27.59 -5.61 1.84
N LYS A 216 28.54 -5.38 2.74
CA LYS A 216 29.95 -5.16 2.35
C LYS A 216 30.52 -6.29 1.49
N ILE A 217 30.14 -7.52 1.78
CA ILE A 217 30.53 -8.71 1.03
C ILE A 217 29.26 -9.28 0.40
N ARG A 218 29.17 -9.14 -0.91
CA ARG A 218 28.04 -9.70 -1.67
C ARG A 218 28.15 -11.23 -1.68
N ASN A 219 27.07 -11.86 -1.28
CA ASN A 219 26.92 -13.32 -1.33
C ASN A 219 25.46 -13.64 -1.68
N SER A 220 25.25 -14.20 -2.87
CA SER A 220 23.92 -14.52 -3.37
C SER A 220 23.19 -15.61 -2.59
N SER A 221 23.89 -16.36 -1.73
CA SER A 221 23.27 -17.35 -0.85
C SER A 221 22.71 -16.76 0.45
N LEU A 222 23.01 -15.50 0.76
CA LEU A 222 22.43 -14.83 1.93
C LEU A 222 20.99 -14.42 1.65
N PRO A 223 20.08 -14.61 2.63
CA PRO A 223 18.67 -14.31 2.42
C PRO A 223 18.44 -12.81 2.26
N LEU A 224 17.59 -12.47 1.31
CA LEU A 224 17.08 -11.12 1.12
C LEU A 224 15.99 -10.83 2.16
N THR A 225 16.05 -9.67 2.78
CA THR A 225 14.97 -9.11 3.61
C THR A 225 14.24 -8.03 2.80
N ILE A 226 12.93 -8.09 2.74
CA ILE A 226 12.09 -7.11 2.03
C ILE A 226 11.14 -6.43 3.00
N ILE A 227 10.97 -5.13 2.82
CA ILE A 227 9.88 -4.38 3.39
C ILE A 227 9.16 -3.63 2.26
N GLY A 228 7.83 -3.64 2.26
CA GLY A 228 7.04 -3.10 1.17
C GLY A 228 5.80 -2.34 1.64
N ALA A 229 5.32 -1.51 0.73
CA ALA A 229 4.07 -0.76 0.80
C ALA A 229 3.64 -0.47 -0.64
N HIS A 230 2.37 -0.19 -0.91
CA HIS A 230 2.01 0.26 -2.24
C HIS A 230 1.96 1.79 -2.34
N GLN A 231 2.18 2.30 -3.54
CA GLN A 231 2.26 3.73 -3.78
C GLN A 231 1.07 4.29 -4.55
N ASP A 232 0.32 3.43 -5.22
CA ASP A 232 -0.87 3.85 -5.96
C ASP A 232 -2.04 4.13 -5.02
N SER A 233 -3.05 4.81 -5.54
CA SER A 233 -4.32 5.03 -4.87
C SER A 233 -5.45 5.04 -5.91
N ALA A 234 -6.65 4.63 -5.51
CA ALA A 234 -7.78 4.56 -6.41
C ALA A 234 -9.08 5.07 -5.78
N ASN A 235 -9.92 5.71 -6.58
CA ASN A 235 -11.30 5.98 -6.18
C ASN A 235 -12.21 4.88 -6.73
N TYR A 236 -12.79 4.08 -5.85
CA TYR A 236 -13.61 2.93 -6.25
C TYR A 236 -14.94 3.31 -6.90
N LEU A 237 -15.42 4.53 -6.67
CA LEU A 237 -16.60 5.00 -7.38
C LEU A 237 -16.31 5.21 -8.88
N PHE A 238 -15.14 5.81 -9.18
CA PHE A 238 -14.75 6.10 -10.56
C PHE A 238 -13.27 6.52 -10.65
N PRO A 239 -12.47 5.97 -11.58
CA PRO A 239 -11.02 6.19 -11.62
C PRO A 239 -10.57 7.62 -11.90
N LEU A 240 -11.45 8.45 -12.50
CA LEU A 240 -11.16 9.86 -12.75
C LEU A 240 -11.62 10.80 -11.61
N LEU A 241 -11.98 10.27 -10.45
CA LEU A 241 -12.24 11.06 -9.24
C LEU A 241 -10.98 11.22 -8.39
N PRO A 242 -10.92 12.24 -7.53
CA PRO A 242 -9.82 12.39 -6.60
C PRO A 242 -9.67 11.16 -5.70
N ALA A 243 -8.43 10.75 -5.49
CA ALA A 243 -8.07 9.70 -4.55
C ALA A 243 -6.78 10.11 -3.82
N PRO A 244 -6.86 10.92 -2.75
CA PRO A 244 -5.67 11.33 -2.00
C PRO A 244 -4.91 10.15 -1.45
N GLY A 245 -5.61 9.07 -1.02
CA GLY A 245 -5.00 7.85 -0.51
C GLY A 245 -4.04 8.16 0.61
N ALA A 246 -4.49 8.89 1.65
CA ALA A 246 -3.60 9.32 2.72
C ALA A 246 -3.26 8.15 3.62
N ASP A 247 -4.24 7.32 3.92
CA ASP A 247 -4.02 6.11 4.68
C ASP A 247 -3.75 4.92 3.76
N ASP A 248 -4.53 4.74 2.71
CA ASP A 248 -4.42 3.65 1.74
C ASP A 248 -3.73 4.11 0.42
N ASP A 249 -2.44 3.86 0.17
CA ASP A 249 -1.44 3.47 1.14
C ASP A 249 -0.30 4.52 1.16
N GLY A 250 -0.71 5.79 1.24
CA GLY A 250 0.23 6.89 1.48
C GLY A 250 0.92 6.73 2.83
N SER A 251 0.19 6.23 3.83
CA SER A 251 0.69 6.06 5.18
C SER A 251 1.77 4.97 5.27
N GLY A 252 1.55 3.79 4.71
CA GLY A 252 2.56 2.73 4.66
C GLY A 252 3.76 3.12 3.82
N SER A 253 3.53 3.69 2.63
CA SER A 253 4.59 4.21 1.76
C SER A 253 5.51 5.22 2.48
N VAL A 254 4.95 6.13 3.27
CA VAL A 254 5.72 7.14 4.03
C VAL A 254 6.33 6.52 5.29
N SER A 255 5.68 5.55 5.93
CA SER A 255 6.22 4.85 7.10
C SER A 255 7.50 4.09 6.77
N ILE A 256 7.53 3.37 5.63
CA ILE A 256 8.75 2.69 5.19
C ILE A 256 9.79 3.68 4.65
N LEU A 257 9.38 4.79 4.03
CA LEU A 257 10.31 5.83 3.59
C LEU A 257 11.03 6.51 4.74
N GLU A 258 10.34 6.76 5.85
CA GLU A 258 10.95 7.32 7.06
C GLU A 258 11.93 6.34 7.71
N ALA A 259 11.58 5.04 7.75
CA ALA A 259 12.49 3.98 8.18
C ALA A 259 13.73 3.92 7.28
N PHE A 260 13.55 3.98 5.97
CA PHE A 260 14.65 4.06 5.00
C PHE A 260 15.56 5.26 5.26
N ARG A 261 14.99 6.45 5.46
CA ARG A 261 15.74 7.68 5.76
C ARG A 261 16.60 7.52 7.02
N VAL A 262 16.00 7.01 8.10
CA VAL A 262 16.70 6.83 9.38
C VAL A 262 17.85 5.85 9.22
N LEU A 263 17.65 4.73 8.54
CA LEU A 263 18.68 3.71 8.30
C LEU A 263 19.79 4.26 7.39
N ALA A 264 19.45 4.89 6.27
CA ALA A 264 20.41 5.45 5.32
C ALA A 264 21.31 6.49 6.00
N GLN A 265 20.71 7.48 6.68
CA GLN A 265 21.46 8.53 7.37
C GLN A 265 22.24 8.04 8.60
N SER A 266 21.86 6.90 9.16
CA SER A 266 22.59 6.27 10.27
C SER A 266 23.74 5.39 9.82
N GLY A 267 23.95 5.24 8.49
CA GLY A 267 25.01 4.42 7.94
C GLY A 267 24.74 2.92 8.07
N PHE A 268 23.49 2.51 7.93
CA PHE A 268 23.12 1.10 7.96
C PHE A 268 23.83 0.33 6.86
N LEU A 269 24.50 -0.74 7.26
CA LEU A 269 25.17 -1.68 6.36
C LEU A 269 24.74 -3.09 6.76
N PRO A 270 23.90 -3.78 5.97
CA PRO A 270 23.43 -5.10 6.33
C PRO A 270 24.59 -6.09 6.37
N LYS A 271 24.53 -7.06 7.30
CA LYS A 271 25.58 -8.06 7.52
C LYS A 271 25.20 -9.42 6.98
N ASN A 272 23.96 -9.82 7.17
CA ASN A 272 23.49 -11.20 6.96
C ASN A 272 22.73 -11.39 5.64
N GLY A 273 22.71 -10.38 4.79
CA GLY A 273 22.03 -10.39 3.50
C GLY A 273 21.60 -8.99 3.08
N PRO A 274 21.26 -8.80 1.81
CA PRO A 274 20.76 -7.52 1.32
C PRO A 274 19.38 -7.20 1.89
N VAL A 275 19.04 -5.91 1.85
CA VAL A 275 17.71 -5.41 2.27
C VAL A 275 17.12 -4.62 1.13
N GLU A 276 15.88 -4.89 0.76
CA GLU A 276 15.14 -4.12 -0.22
C GLU A 276 13.92 -3.44 0.41
N PHE A 277 13.70 -2.19 0.03
CA PHE A 277 12.48 -1.43 0.25
C PHE A 277 11.74 -1.36 -1.07
N HIS A 278 10.49 -1.79 -1.06
CA HIS A 278 9.64 -1.82 -2.24
C HIS A 278 8.46 -0.87 -2.08
N TRP A 279 8.22 -0.04 -3.10
CA TRP A 279 6.99 0.71 -3.26
C TRP A 279 6.29 0.16 -4.49
N TYR A 280 5.28 -0.67 -4.25
CA TYR A 280 4.59 -1.39 -5.33
C TYR A 280 3.65 -0.47 -6.08
N ALA A 281 3.58 -0.65 -7.39
CA ALA A 281 2.59 -0.01 -8.24
C ALA A 281 1.41 -0.97 -8.48
N ALA A 282 0.23 -0.41 -8.70
CA ALA A 282 -0.96 -1.15 -9.10
C ALA A 282 -1.38 -2.28 -8.13
N GLU A 283 -1.25 -2.06 -6.82
CA GLU A 283 -1.94 -2.89 -5.83
C GLU A 283 -3.43 -2.88 -6.12
N GLU A 284 -3.98 -1.69 -6.27
CA GLU A 284 -5.37 -1.40 -6.60
C GLU A 284 -5.79 -1.94 -7.98
N GLY A 285 -4.81 -2.23 -8.84
CA GLY A 285 -4.99 -2.87 -10.14
C GLY A 285 -5.19 -4.38 -10.10
N GLY A 286 -5.05 -4.98 -8.93
CA GLY A 286 -5.10 -6.42 -8.68
C GLY A 286 -3.73 -7.01 -8.39
N LEU A 287 -2.95 -6.35 -7.53
CA LEU A 287 -1.61 -6.73 -7.05
C LEU A 287 -0.58 -6.87 -8.19
N LEU A 288 -0.71 -6.05 -9.25
CA LEU A 288 0.07 -6.25 -10.48
C LEU A 288 1.57 -6.05 -10.26
N GLY A 289 1.96 -5.02 -9.53
CA GLY A 289 3.37 -4.69 -9.28
C GLY A 289 4.06 -5.72 -8.42
N SER A 290 3.47 -6.09 -7.30
CA SER A 290 4.03 -7.08 -6.39
C SER A 290 4.10 -8.47 -7.00
N GLN A 291 3.09 -8.88 -7.79
CA GLN A 291 3.11 -10.14 -8.54
C GLN A 291 4.28 -10.19 -9.52
N ALA A 292 4.49 -9.10 -10.27
CA ALA A 292 5.58 -9.02 -11.22
C ALA A 292 6.95 -9.12 -10.53
N ILE A 293 7.13 -8.40 -9.42
CA ILE A 293 8.38 -8.42 -8.65
C ILE A 293 8.61 -9.79 -7.98
N ALA A 294 7.59 -10.36 -7.32
CA ALA A 294 7.71 -11.67 -6.67
C ALA A 294 8.06 -12.76 -7.67
N ARG A 295 7.44 -12.74 -8.86
CA ARG A 295 7.75 -13.64 -9.97
C ARG A 295 9.18 -13.47 -10.48
N ASP A 296 9.61 -12.23 -10.68
CA ASP A 296 10.98 -11.92 -11.11
C ASP A 296 12.00 -12.45 -10.10
N LYS A 297 11.80 -12.23 -8.80
CA LYS A 297 12.64 -12.78 -7.74
C LYS A 297 12.67 -14.31 -7.78
N LYS A 298 11.53 -14.97 -8.01
CA LYS A 298 11.45 -16.43 -8.15
C LYS A 298 12.24 -16.93 -9.37
N GLN A 299 12.09 -16.26 -10.52
CA GLN A 299 12.81 -16.59 -11.75
C GLN A 299 14.33 -16.39 -11.62
N GLN A 300 14.76 -15.41 -10.84
CA GLN A 300 16.18 -15.19 -10.51
C GLN A 300 16.71 -16.20 -9.49
N GLY A 301 15.87 -17.06 -8.92
CA GLY A 301 16.26 -18.00 -7.87
C GLY A 301 16.64 -17.30 -6.55
N ALA A 302 16.05 -16.13 -6.27
CA ALA A 302 16.34 -15.37 -5.06
C ALA A 302 15.91 -16.16 -3.82
N THR A 303 16.76 -16.16 -2.80
CA THR A 303 16.39 -16.64 -1.47
C THR A 303 15.85 -15.46 -0.66
N ILE A 304 14.54 -15.40 -0.45
CA ILE A 304 13.91 -14.41 0.40
C ILE A 304 13.74 -15.03 1.79
N GLY A 305 14.36 -14.41 2.80
CA GLY A 305 14.29 -14.87 4.19
C GLY A 305 13.04 -14.34 4.92
N ALA A 306 12.64 -13.13 4.60
CA ALA A 306 11.47 -12.49 5.19
C ALA A 306 11.01 -11.31 4.32
N MET A 307 9.71 -11.17 4.15
CA MET A 307 9.05 -9.98 3.59
C MET A 307 8.01 -9.49 4.59
N LEU A 308 8.02 -8.20 4.89
CA LEU A 308 7.00 -7.53 5.69
C LEU A 308 6.36 -6.43 4.86
N GLU A 309 5.05 -6.46 4.75
CA GLU A 309 4.26 -5.40 4.17
C GLU A 309 3.65 -4.51 5.25
N MET A 310 3.54 -3.23 4.92
CA MET A 310 2.87 -2.22 5.71
C MET A 310 1.89 -1.48 4.80
N ASP A 311 0.61 -1.68 5.04
CA ASP A 311 -0.47 -1.08 4.28
C ASP A 311 -1.55 -0.62 5.25
N MET A 312 -1.96 0.65 5.15
CA MET A 312 -2.81 1.35 6.09
C MET A 312 -2.21 1.39 7.51
N THR A 313 -1.49 2.45 7.83
CA THR A 313 -0.68 2.54 9.06
C THR A 313 -1.01 3.74 9.94
N ALA A 314 -2.05 4.53 9.60
CA ALA A 314 -2.27 5.81 10.26
C ALA A 314 -3.57 5.93 11.04
N TYR A 315 -4.63 5.25 10.65
CA TYR A 315 -5.93 5.45 11.27
C TYR A 315 -6.04 4.77 12.65
N ILE A 316 -6.61 5.49 13.61
CA ILE A 316 -6.93 4.97 14.95
C ILE A 316 -8.43 5.08 15.16
N ALA A 317 -9.09 3.94 15.27
CA ALA A 317 -10.51 3.85 15.52
C ALA A 317 -10.88 4.30 16.94
N ARG A 318 -11.91 5.14 17.08
CA ARG A 318 -12.47 5.52 18.37
C ARG A 318 -13.45 4.48 18.87
N ASN A 319 -13.49 4.32 20.19
CA ASN A 319 -14.43 3.40 20.85
C ASN A 319 -14.33 1.92 20.44
N SER A 320 -13.14 1.52 20.01
CA SER A 320 -12.79 0.17 19.62
C SER A 320 -11.68 -0.41 20.50
N THR A 321 -10.87 -1.33 19.96
CA THR A 321 -9.68 -1.83 20.64
C THR A 321 -8.70 -0.68 20.92
N PRO A 322 -7.87 -0.75 21.97
CA PRO A 322 -6.79 0.19 22.15
C PRO A 322 -5.91 0.25 20.90
N GLU A 323 -5.29 1.42 20.67
CA GLU A 323 -4.28 1.58 19.63
C GLU A 323 -3.33 0.38 19.59
N SER A 324 -3.20 -0.27 18.45
CA SER A 324 -2.43 -1.50 18.30
C SER A 324 -1.96 -1.70 16.86
N ILE A 325 -0.92 -2.50 16.67
CA ILE A 325 -0.54 -3.01 15.35
C ILE A 325 -1.29 -4.31 15.11
N GLY A 326 -2.06 -4.37 14.03
CA GLY A 326 -2.67 -5.59 13.52
C GLY A 326 -1.67 -6.38 12.67
N MET A 327 -1.33 -7.59 13.11
CA MET A 327 -0.61 -8.55 12.27
C MET A 327 -1.62 -9.48 11.61
N ILE A 328 -1.64 -9.50 10.29
CA ILE A 328 -2.65 -10.22 9.53
C ILE A 328 -2.16 -11.66 9.24
N ASP A 329 -2.99 -12.66 9.58
CA ASP A 329 -2.70 -14.08 9.35
C ASP A 329 -3.26 -14.64 8.04
N THR A 330 -4.23 -13.93 7.43
CA THR A 330 -4.86 -14.38 6.18
C THR A 330 -3.85 -14.46 5.04
N SER A 331 -3.54 -15.67 4.59
CA SER A 331 -2.55 -15.92 3.51
C SER A 331 -1.12 -15.44 3.82
N ALA A 332 -0.77 -15.20 5.08
CA ALA A 332 0.57 -14.86 5.53
C ALA A 332 1.36 -16.10 6.00
N ASP A 333 2.66 -15.95 6.21
CA ASP A 333 3.49 -16.98 6.86
C ASP A 333 3.31 -16.90 8.38
N ASP A 334 2.75 -17.96 8.98
CA ASP A 334 2.44 -18.00 10.42
C ASP A 334 3.70 -17.84 11.29
N ALA A 335 4.82 -18.41 10.88
CA ALA A 335 6.06 -18.38 11.65
C ALA A 335 6.66 -16.97 11.64
N LEU A 336 6.67 -16.31 10.48
CA LEU A 336 7.14 -14.94 10.34
C LEU A 336 6.20 -13.96 11.06
N THR A 337 4.88 -14.14 10.94
CA THR A 337 3.87 -13.34 11.65
C THR A 337 4.09 -13.42 13.18
N ASN A 338 4.24 -14.62 13.72
CA ASN A 338 4.49 -14.81 15.15
C ASN A 338 5.85 -14.24 15.59
N TRP A 339 6.88 -14.34 14.77
CA TRP A 339 8.18 -13.71 15.02
C TRP A 339 8.06 -12.17 15.03
N THR A 340 7.29 -11.60 14.10
CA THR A 340 7.05 -10.15 14.06
C THR A 340 6.23 -9.66 15.27
N ILE A 341 5.31 -10.47 15.79
CA ILE A 341 4.65 -10.21 17.09
C ILE A 341 5.67 -10.16 18.24
N ALA A 342 6.59 -11.12 18.29
CA ALA A 342 7.63 -11.12 19.32
C ALA A 342 8.57 -9.90 19.17
N LEU A 343 8.91 -9.52 17.95
CA LEU A 343 9.66 -8.30 17.63
C LEU A 343 8.92 -7.05 18.11
N SER A 344 7.64 -6.93 17.78
CA SER A 344 6.82 -5.80 18.24
C SER A 344 6.80 -5.68 19.76
N LYS A 345 6.63 -6.77 20.49
CA LYS A 345 6.67 -6.77 21.97
C LYS A 345 7.99 -6.30 22.55
N GLU A 346 9.13 -6.56 21.88
CA GLU A 346 10.46 -6.12 22.34
C GLU A 346 10.69 -4.64 22.08
N TYR A 347 10.14 -4.10 20.98
CA TYR A 347 10.56 -2.80 20.48
C TYR A 347 9.48 -1.73 20.54
N ILE A 348 8.22 -2.09 20.31
CA ILE A 348 7.14 -1.13 20.07
C ILE A 348 6.34 -0.88 21.37
N SER A 349 5.97 0.37 21.59
CA SER A 349 5.30 0.77 22.83
C SER A 349 3.80 0.47 22.89
N ILE A 350 3.20 0.21 21.72
CA ILE A 350 1.80 -0.21 21.63
C ILE A 350 1.70 -1.73 21.42
N PRO A 351 0.59 -2.39 21.80
CA PRO A 351 0.43 -3.82 21.59
C PRO A 351 0.35 -4.18 20.11
N ALA A 352 0.76 -5.40 19.79
CA ALA A 352 0.47 -6.04 18.51
C ALA A 352 -0.30 -7.33 18.73
N ALA A 353 -1.25 -7.63 17.86
CA ALA A 353 -2.05 -8.84 17.91
C ALA A 353 -2.32 -9.38 16.52
N VAL A 354 -2.58 -10.71 16.44
CA VAL A 354 -2.90 -11.38 15.19
C VAL A 354 -4.38 -11.27 14.91
N TYR A 355 -4.72 -10.89 13.69
CA TYR A 355 -6.10 -10.79 13.20
C TYR A 355 -6.21 -11.38 11.80
N SER A 356 -7.41 -11.81 11.44
CA SER A 356 -7.72 -12.24 10.07
C SER A 356 -8.41 -11.11 9.31
N LEU A 357 -8.16 -11.02 8.01
CA LEU A 357 -8.89 -10.11 7.13
C LEU A 357 -10.34 -10.57 6.95
N GLN A 358 -11.19 -9.62 6.58
CA GLN A 358 -12.52 -9.95 6.08
C GLN A 358 -12.40 -10.79 4.79
N PRO A 359 -13.33 -11.75 4.57
CA PRO A 359 -13.39 -12.42 3.27
C PRO A 359 -13.50 -11.40 2.14
N GLY A 360 -12.59 -11.46 1.19
CA GLY A 360 -12.58 -10.51 0.09
C GLY A 360 -11.56 -9.38 0.20
N ALA A 361 -10.76 -9.33 1.27
CA ALA A 361 -9.66 -8.38 1.41
C ALA A 361 -8.29 -9.06 1.22
N GLY A 362 -7.29 -8.28 0.85
CA GLY A 362 -5.91 -8.74 0.66
C GLY A 362 -5.02 -7.59 0.24
N SER A 363 -3.69 -7.79 0.25
CA SER A 363 -2.69 -6.84 -0.21
C SER A 363 -1.45 -7.53 -0.77
N ASP A 364 -0.40 -6.79 -1.10
CA ASP A 364 0.77 -7.18 -1.90
C ASP A 364 1.60 -8.35 -1.31
N TYR A 365 1.62 -8.55 0.02
CA TYR A 365 2.28 -9.70 0.65
C TYR A 365 1.81 -11.04 0.09
N MET A 366 0.54 -11.13 -0.34
CA MET A 366 -0.04 -12.34 -0.93
C MET A 366 0.66 -12.75 -2.22
N SER A 367 1.26 -11.81 -2.94
CA SER A 367 2.04 -12.08 -4.15
C SER A 367 3.31 -12.85 -3.82
N PHE A 368 3.95 -12.53 -2.70
CA PHE A 368 5.15 -13.22 -2.21
C PHE A 368 4.80 -14.58 -1.64
N THR A 369 3.78 -14.70 -0.79
CA THR A 369 3.31 -15.99 -0.25
C THR A 369 2.96 -16.96 -1.38
N GLN A 370 2.23 -16.49 -2.40
CA GLN A 370 1.86 -17.31 -3.55
C GLN A 370 3.07 -17.81 -4.34
N ASN A 371 4.16 -17.06 -4.36
CA ASN A 371 5.41 -17.47 -4.99
C ASN A 371 6.31 -18.33 -4.07
N GLY A 372 5.81 -18.71 -2.88
CA GLY A 372 6.50 -19.58 -1.92
C GLY A 372 7.47 -18.83 -1.01
N PHE A 373 7.41 -17.50 -0.96
CA PHE A 373 8.26 -16.69 -0.09
C PHE A 373 7.57 -16.41 1.25
N PRO A 374 8.29 -16.46 2.38
CA PRO A 374 7.71 -16.12 3.67
C PRO A 374 7.40 -14.62 3.70
N SER A 375 6.13 -14.30 3.91
CA SER A 375 5.66 -12.93 4.00
C SER A 375 4.66 -12.73 5.14
N ALA A 376 4.70 -11.53 5.74
CA ALA A 376 3.83 -11.08 6.80
C ALA A 376 3.25 -9.71 6.44
N PHE A 377 2.15 -9.35 7.09
CA PHE A 377 1.46 -8.09 6.85
C PHE A 377 1.11 -7.40 8.16
N ALA A 378 1.50 -6.14 8.30
CA ALA A 378 1.21 -5.27 9.43
C ALA A 378 0.30 -4.11 9.00
N SER A 379 -0.81 -3.92 9.70
CA SER A 379 -1.79 -2.87 9.44
C SER A 379 -2.31 -2.25 10.74
N GLU A 380 -3.17 -1.26 10.64
CA GLU A 380 -3.53 -0.28 11.67
C GLU A 380 -4.46 -0.77 12.78
N GLY A 381 -4.78 -2.05 12.87
CA GLY A 381 -5.66 -2.54 13.93
C GLY A 381 -6.38 -3.83 13.58
N ASN A 382 -7.54 -4.04 14.19
CA ASN A 382 -8.37 -5.23 14.00
C ASN A 382 -9.42 -5.02 12.90
N PRO A 383 -9.25 -5.60 11.68
CA PRO A 383 -10.22 -5.43 10.60
C PRO A 383 -11.59 -6.07 10.87
N LEU A 384 -11.67 -6.93 11.90
CA LEU A 384 -12.92 -7.62 12.29
C LEU A 384 -13.49 -7.13 13.63
N ALA A 385 -12.99 -6.00 14.16
CA ALA A 385 -13.52 -5.44 15.39
C ALA A 385 -15.02 -5.13 15.27
N GLU A 386 -15.79 -5.48 16.31
CA GLU A 386 -17.19 -5.08 16.38
C GLU A 386 -17.27 -3.58 16.66
N ARG A 387 -17.91 -2.85 15.77
CA ARG A 387 -18.19 -1.42 15.93
C ARG A 387 -19.69 -1.15 16.01
N HIS A 388 -20.03 -0.17 16.83
CA HIS A 388 -21.36 0.44 16.79
C HIS A 388 -21.36 1.53 15.71
N GLY A 389 -21.91 1.22 14.51
CA GLY A 389 -21.97 2.17 13.42
C GLY A 389 -22.09 1.51 12.03
N PRO A 390 -22.04 2.30 10.96
CA PRO A 390 -22.20 1.78 9.60
C PRO A 390 -20.95 1.02 9.09
N PHE A 391 -19.82 1.13 9.79
CA PHE A 391 -18.55 0.51 9.40
C PHE A 391 -18.19 -0.62 10.37
N SER A 392 -17.57 -1.68 9.87
CA SER A 392 -17.01 -2.77 10.65
C SER A 392 -15.49 -2.68 10.68
N GLY A 393 -14.88 -3.16 11.77
CA GLY A 393 -13.43 -3.18 11.91
C GLY A 393 -12.83 -1.85 12.38
N ASP A 394 -11.52 -1.86 12.64
CA ASP A 394 -10.75 -0.69 13.10
C ASP A 394 -10.09 0.08 11.96
N PHE A 395 -10.22 -0.39 10.72
CA PHE A 395 -9.63 0.24 9.55
C PHE A 395 -10.34 1.54 9.15
N ASP A 396 -9.62 2.43 8.47
CA ASP A 396 -10.16 3.67 7.94
C ASP A 396 -11.39 3.39 7.05
N PRO A 397 -12.56 3.92 7.39
CA PRO A 397 -13.77 3.74 6.58
C PRO A 397 -13.78 4.60 5.31
N TYR A 398 -12.83 5.50 5.13
CA TYR A 398 -12.76 6.46 4.02
C TYR A 398 -11.85 6.04 2.87
N VAL A 399 -11.13 4.92 3.01
CA VAL A 399 -10.27 4.37 1.94
C VAL A 399 -11.01 4.25 0.62
N HIS A 400 -10.29 4.32 -0.47
CA HIS A 400 -10.82 4.28 -1.84
C HIS A 400 -11.83 5.40 -2.16
N THR A 401 -11.80 6.51 -1.44
CA THR A 401 -12.64 7.68 -1.68
C THR A 401 -11.82 8.98 -1.66
N ALA A 402 -12.44 10.08 -2.07
CA ALA A 402 -11.84 11.41 -1.94
C ALA A 402 -11.73 11.90 -0.47
N LYS A 403 -12.19 11.12 0.50
CA LYS A 403 -12.15 11.46 1.93
C LYS A 403 -11.02 10.79 2.69
N ASP A 404 -10.28 9.90 2.06
CA ASP A 404 -9.05 9.34 2.62
C ASP A 404 -7.96 10.42 2.63
N THR A 405 -7.96 11.21 3.70
CA THR A 405 -7.11 12.40 3.87
C THR A 405 -6.47 12.44 5.25
N MET A 406 -5.36 13.16 5.37
CA MET A 406 -4.67 13.36 6.65
C MET A 406 -5.48 14.14 7.71
N ASP A 407 -6.61 14.72 7.32
CA ASP A 407 -7.46 15.56 8.18
C ASP A 407 -8.64 14.78 8.76
N VAL A 408 -8.68 13.46 8.55
CA VAL A 408 -9.71 12.62 9.15
C VAL A 408 -9.63 12.72 10.67
N ASP A 409 -10.69 13.26 11.28
CA ASP A 409 -10.89 13.36 12.72
C ASP A 409 -12.38 13.53 13.01
N ASP A 410 -13.07 12.42 13.29
CA ASP A 410 -14.51 12.39 13.49
C ASP A 410 -14.93 11.41 14.61
N GLU A 411 -16.22 11.10 14.69
CA GLU A 411 -16.76 10.19 15.70
C GLU A 411 -16.28 8.73 15.55
N PHE A 412 -15.77 8.34 14.37
CA PHE A 412 -15.33 6.98 14.07
C PHE A 412 -13.85 6.78 14.36
N GLY A 413 -13.01 7.79 14.13
CA GLY A 413 -11.58 7.69 14.33
C GLY A 413 -10.83 8.93 13.87
N TYR A 414 -9.51 8.81 13.79
CA TYR A 414 -8.65 9.91 13.37
C TYR A 414 -7.34 9.41 12.76
N PHE A 415 -6.77 10.22 11.86
CA PHE A 415 -5.46 10.01 11.26
C PHE A 415 -4.35 10.40 12.25
N SER A 416 -3.33 9.55 12.43
CA SER A 416 -2.26 9.73 13.42
C SER A 416 -0.86 9.51 12.85
N PHE A 417 -0.05 10.55 12.82
CA PHE A 417 1.38 10.43 12.49
C PHE A 417 2.18 9.73 13.57
N ASP A 418 1.72 9.77 14.82
CA ASP A 418 2.36 9.03 15.92
C ASP A 418 2.14 7.52 15.72
N HIS A 419 0.98 7.12 15.22
CA HIS A 419 0.70 5.72 14.86
C HIS A 419 1.59 5.27 13.70
N MET A 420 1.68 6.03 12.61
CA MET A 420 2.62 5.77 11.51
C MET A 420 4.07 5.63 12.00
N ALA A 421 4.48 6.44 12.99
CA ALA A 421 5.82 6.34 13.56
C ALA A 421 6.08 4.98 14.23
N ARG A 422 5.05 4.31 14.81
CA ARG A 422 5.17 2.94 15.35
C ARG A 422 5.47 1.93 14.26
N PHE A 423 4.91 2.11 13.06
CA PHE A 423 5.24 1.27 11.90
C PHE A 423 6.66 1.55 11.39
N SER A 424 7.12 2.79 11.39
CA SER A 424 8.54 3.09 11.08
C SER A 424 9.49 2.46 12.11
N GLU A 425 9.14 2.46 13.42
CA GLU A 425 9.88 1.75 14.46
C GLU A 425 9.92 0.24 14.17
N LEU A 426 8.78 -0.36 13.83
CA LEU A 426 8.66 -1.78 13.49
C LEU A 426 9.50 -2.12 12.25
N ALA A 427 9.45 -1.29 11.20
CA ALA A 427 10.25 -1.46 9.99
C ALA A 427 11.76 -1.47 10.29
N ILE A 428 12.24 -0.50 11.08
CA ILE A 428 13.64 -0.41 11.48
C ILE A 428 14.05 -1.65 12.28
N ALA A 429 13.24 -2.06 13.27
CA ALA A 429 13.50 -3.22 14.08
C ALA A 429 13.53 -4.50 13.24
N PHE A 430 12.54 -4.69 12.36
CA PHE A 430 12.44 -5.83 11.45
C PHE A 430 13.69 -5.96 10.58
N ILE A 431 14.09 -4.88 9.94
CA ILE A 431 15.25 -4.87 9.04
C ILE A 431 16.54 -5.17 9.79
N VAL A 432 16.78 -4.51 10.93
CA VAL A 432 18.04 -4.66 11.66
C VAL A 432 18.15 -6.04 12.32
N GLU A 433 17.06 -6.60 12.82
CA GLU A 433 17.08 -7.94 13.40
C GLU A 433 17.21 -9.04 12.32
N GLN A 434 16.56 -8.88 11.15
CA GLN A 434 16.67 -9.82 10.04
C GLN A 434 18.05 -9.80 9.39
N ALA A 435 18.51 -8.62 8.97
CA ALA A 435 19.71 -8.48 8.16
C ALA A 435 21.00 -8.30 8.98
N GLY A 436 20.88 -8.06 10.29
CA GLY A 436 22.01 -7.65 11.12
C GLY A 436 22.59 -6.31 10.68
N TRP A 437 23.56 -5.79 11.44
CA TRP A 437 24.26 -4.54 11.09
C TRP A 437 25.77 -4.71 11.21
N ASP A 438 26.49 -4.54 10.08
CA ASP A 438 27.95 -4.43 10.10
C ASP A 438 28.37 -3.04 10.60
N ASN A 439 28.74 -2.96 11.87
CA ASN A 439 29.18 -1.73 12.52
C ASN A 439 30.72 -1.61 12.63
N THR A 440 31.45 -2.36 11.81
CA THR A 440 32.93 -2.38 11.86
C THR A 440 33.59 -1.05 11.42
N TRP A 441 32.78 -0.07 10.98
CA TRP A 441 33.24 1.28 10.58
C TRP A 441 33.12 2.34 11.68
N ARG A 442 32.70 1.98 12.88
CA ARG A 442 32.62 2.88 14.05
C ARG A 442 33.92 2.95 14.80
#